data_2c5b4e2aa18cfba89f94fda7509c5f5f
#
_entry.id   2c5b4e2aa18cfba89f94fda7509c5f5f
#
_cell.length_a   1.000
_cell.length_b   1.000
_cell.length_c   1.000
_cell.angle_alpha   90.00
_cell.angle_beta   90.00
_cell.angle_gamma   90.00
#
_symmetry.space_group_name_H-M   'P 1'
#
loop_
_entity.id
_entity.type
_entity.pdbx_description
1 polymer ?
#
loop_
_entity_poly.entity_id
_entity_poly.type
_entity_poly.pdbx_seq_one_letter_code
_entity_poly.pdbx_strand_id
1 'polypeptide(L)'
;MLSEHDFVEAAKSACGFWNLAPTQVDVLSHTENVVCRIKVSSDKQVVMRFHRPGYNELAELNSEVVWVQSLAVSGLPVPAALQTPAGDYYRSVDIGAADSNEQRIVGVVDWVEGQPLGGALSNASDDVVAHYETIGSLAAKIRCHSHAWEPPKSFVRRRWDIDGLLGEDPLWGRFWEVSSLTPNQKAIFGEARKVLREGLGGLSVEPDRFGLIHSDLHLGNIMCSGD
;
A
#
# COMPACT_ATOMS: atom_id res chain seq x y z
N MET A 1 -10.27 19.56 8.74
CA MET A 1 -9.48 18.69 7.83
C MET A 1 -8.03 18.90 8.19
N LEU A 2 -7.26 17.85 8.43
CA LEU A 2 -5.84 17.94 8.76
C LEU A 2 -5.05 18.55 7.59
N SER A 3 -4.12 19.42 7.90
CA SER A 3 -3.23 20.08 6.95
C SER A 3 -1.92 19.29 6.77
N GLU A 4 -1.17 19.59 5.70
CA GLU A 4 0.19 19.02 5.55
C GLU A 4 1.10 19.39 6.72
N HIS A 5 0.92 20.59 7.30
CA HIS A 5 1.69 21.02 8.46
C HIS A 5 1.46 20.09 9.67
N ASP A 6 0.23 19.65 9.91
CA ASP A 6 -0.08 18.71 11.00
C ASP A 6 0.67 17.39 10.81
N PHE A 7 0.77 16.88 9.58
CA PHE A 7 1.52 15.67 9.27
C PHE A 7 3.05 15.87 9.37
N VAL A 8 3.56 17.04 9.02
CA VAL A 8 4.99 17.37 9.22
C VAL A 8 5.35 17.33 10.70
N GLU A 9 4.56 17.95 11.56
CA GLU A 9 4.80 17.96 13.01
C GLU A 9 4.64 16.57 13.62
N ALA A 10 3.60 15.82 13.22
CA ALA A 10 3.41 14.44 13.64
C ALA A 10 4.59 13.54 13.20
N ALA A 11 5.10 13.71 11.97
CA ALA A 11 6.24 12.96 11.46
C ALA A 11 7.52 13.26 12.25
N LYS A 12 7.78 14.54 12.56
CA LYS A 12 8.93 14.94 13.41
C LYS A 12 8.85 14.26 14.78
N SER A 13 7.68 14.28 15.41
CA SER A 13 7.44 13.63 16.70
C SER A 13 7.62 12.11 16.60
N ALA A 14 7.02 11.48 15.58
CA ALA A 14 7.07 10.04 15.37
C ALA A 14 8.47 9.51 15.11
N CYS A 15 9.38 10.31 14.54
CA CYS A 15 10.78 9.94 14.30
C CYS A 15 11.48 9.42 15.57
N GLY A 16 11.08 9.91 16.75
CA GLY A 16 11.61 9.46 18.03
C GLY A 16 11.39 7.96 18.28
N PHE A 17 10.31 7.36 17.76
CA PHE A 17 10.05 5.92 17.91
C PHE A 17 11.11 5.05 17.19
N TRP A 18 11.76 5.57 16.16
CA TRP A 18 12.81 4.88 15.39
C TRP A 18 14.22 5.43 15.67
N ASN A 19 14.40 6.23 16.73
CA ASN A 19 15.65 6.93 17.02
C ASN A 19 16.19 7.72 15.82
N LEU A 20 15.31 8.30 15.03
CA LEU A 20 15.65 9.16 13.91
C LEU A 20 15.67 10.62 14.36
N ALA A 21 16.72 11.36 13.99
CA ALA A 21 16.81 12.80 14.21
C ALA A 21 16.58 13.53 12.86
N PRO A 22 15.35 13.96 12.55
CA PRO A 22 15.05 14.54 11.26
C PRO A 22 15.69 15.94 11.12
N THR A 23 16.37 16.18 10.00
CA THR A 23 16.86 17.51 9.61
C THR A 23 15.84 18.22 8.69
N GLN A 24 15.03 17.44 7.96
CA GLN A 24 13.98 17.94 7.09
C GLN A 24 12.87 16.90 6.97
N VAL A 25 11.62 17.36 6.87
CA VAL A 25 10.43 16.53 6.61
C VAL A 25 9.64 17.19 5.49
N ASP A 26 9.39 16.44 4.42
CA ASP A 26 8.60 16.89 3.27
C ASP A 26 7.43 15.95 3.05
N VAL A 27 6.23 16.46 2.83
CA VAL A 27 5.07 15.67 2.39
C VAL A 27 5.21 15.41 0.89
N LEU A 28 5.31 14.13 0.51
CA LEU A 28 5.41 13.70 -0.89
C LEU A 28 4.03 13.45 -1.51
N SER A 29 3.10 12.97 -0.70
CA SER A 29 1.74 12.67 -1.12
C SER A 29 0.78 12.84 0.06
N HIS A 30 -0.34 13.50 -0.19
CA HIS A 30 -1.44 13.67 0.75
C HIS A 30 -2.74 13.25 0.08
N THR A 31 -2.98 11.95 0.07
CA THR A 31 -4.19 11.34 -0.46
C THR A 31 -4.88 10.56 0.67
N GLU A 32 -5.26 9.31 0.44
CA GLU A 32 -5.79 8.43 1.49
C GLU A 32 -4.73 8.12 2.57
N ASN A 33 -3.53 7.77 2.11
CA ASN A 33 -2.34 7.73 2.96
C ASN A 33 -1.58 9.04 2.82
N VAL A 34 -0.86 9.42 3.88
CA VAL A 34 0.09 10.52 3.78
C VAL A 34 1.50 9.96 3.82
N VAL A 35 2.32 10.35 2.87
CA VAL A 35 3.69 9.87 2.70
C VAL A 35 4.64 11.03 2.89
N CYS A 36 5.56 10.88 3.84
CA CYS A 36 6.56 11.88 4.14
C CYS A 36 7.97 11.34 3.86
N ARG A 37 8.79 12.18 3.22
CA ARG A 37 10.23 11.98 3.18
C ARG A 37 10.83 12.55 4.47
N ILE A 38 11.64 11.75 5.14
CA ILE A 38 12.37 12.14 6.34
C ILE A 38 13.86 12.15 6.00
N LYS A 39 14.48 13.33 6.00
CA LYS A 39 15.90 13.48 5.83
C LYS A 39 16.58 13.47 7.20
N VAL A 40 17.50 12.55 7.42
CA VAL A 40 18.22 12.39 8.69
C VAL A 40 19.63 12.99 8.60
N SER A 41 20.30 12.82 7.44
CA SER A 41 21.61 13.41 7.13
C SER A 41 21.71 13.67 5.63
N SER A 42 22.89 14.13 5.15
CA SER A 42 23.16 14.27 3.71
C SER A 42 22.92 12.97 2.94
N ASP A 43 23.26 11.84 3.56
CA ASP A 43 23.34 10.54 2.90
C ASP A 43 22.27 9.55 3.39
N LYS A 44 21.42 9.97 4.33
CA LYS A 44 20.38 9.11 4.90
C LYS A 44 19.02 9.78 4.86
N GLN A 45 18.10 9.13 4.16
CA GLN A 45 16.69 9.48 4.16
C GLN A 45 15.83 8.21 4.23
N VAL A 46 14.60 8.36 4.69
CA VAL A 46 13.62 7.29 4.82
C VAL A 46 12.24 7.81 4.43
N VAL A 47 11.31 6.89 4.19
CA VAL A 47 9.91 7.21 3.93
C VAL A 47 9.07 6.83 5.15
N MET A 48 8.31 7.77 5.66
CA MET A 48 7.31 7.55 6.70
C MET A 48 5.91 7.60 6.08
N ARG A 49 5.12 6.55 6.30
CA ARG A 49 3.75 6.45 5.80
C ARG A 49 2.76 6.48 6.95
N PHE A 50 1.84 7.43 6.89
CA PHE A 50 0.65 7.48 7.74
C PHE A 50 -0.49 6.76 7.02
N HIS A 51 -0.91 5.62 7.55
CA HIS A 51 -1.94 4.80 6.96
C HIS A 51 -3.33 5.43 7.16
N ARG A 52 -4.20 5.26 6.16
CA ARG A 52 -5.61 5.68 6.24
C ARG A 52 -6.29 5.00 7.43
N PRO A 53 -6.99 5.77 8.31
CA PRO A 53 -7.71 5.18 9.42
C PRO A 53 -8.78 4.18 8.98
N GLY A 54 -8.90 3.06 9.71
CA GLY A 54 -9.94 2.06 9.48
C GLY A 54 -9.81 1.27 8.18
N TYR A 55 -8.73 1.45 7.41
CA TYR A 55 -8.53 0.72 6.16
C TYR A 55 -7.76 -0.59 6.36
N ASN A 56 -6.65 -0.56 7.05
CA ASN A 56 -5.86 -1.75 7.38
C ASN A 56 -5.80 -1.95 8.89
N GLU A 57 -5.94 -3.19 9.33
CA GLU A 57 -5.65 -3.58 10.69
C GLU A 57 -4.13 -3.73 10.89
N LEU A 58 -3.65 -3.53 12.12
CA LEU A 58 -2.22 -3.67 12.45
C LEU A 58 -1.69 -5.07 12.09
N ALA A 59 -2.50 -6.11 12.26
CA ALA A 59 -2.14 -7.48 11.90
C ALA A 59 -1.92 -7.65 10.38
N GLU A 60 -2.72 -6.98 9.55
CA GLU A 60 -2.56 -6.97 8.09
C GLU A 60 -1.28 -6.25 7.67
N LEU A 61 -0.99 -5.09 8.30
CA LEU A 61 0.23 -4.33 8.05
C LEU A 61 1.49 -5.12 8.43
N ASN A 62 1.50 -5.76 9.59
CA ASN A 62 2.61 -6.63 9.99
C ASN A 62 2.78 -7.81 9.05
N SER A 63 1.68 -8.39 8.56
CA SER A 63 1.71 -9.47 7.56
C SER A 63 2.30 -8.98 6.23
N GLU A 64 2.01 -7.74 5.83
CA GLU A 64 2.63 -7.11 4.65
C GLU A 64 4.16 -7.04 4.79
N VAL A 65 4.66 -6.60 5.95
CA VAL A 65 6.10 -6.54 6.21
C VAL A 65 6.74 -7.93 6.09
N VAL A 66 6.14 -8.96 6.68
CA VAL A 66 6.64 -10.34 6.61
C VAL A 66 6.71 -10.83 5.16
N TRP A 67 5.69 -10.55 4.36
CA TRP A 67 5.69 -10.91 2.94
C TRP A 67 6.75 -10.13 2.16
N VAL A 68 6.84 -8.80 2.33
CA VAL A 68 7.84 -7.95 1.66
C VAL A 68 9.26 -8.40 2.02
N GLN A 69 9.53 -8.77 3.28
CA GLN A 69 10.82 -9.33 3.68
C GLN A 69 11.12 -10.65 2.96
N SER A 70 10.13 -11.51 2.77
CA SER A 70 10.32 -12.75 2.01
C SER A 70 10.63 -12.50 0.53
N LEU A 71 10.03 -11.47 -0.06
CA LEU A 71 10.35 -11.01 -1.41
C LEU A 71 11.80 -10.50 -1.50
N ALA A 72 12.24 -9.69 -0.52
CA ALA A 72 13.63 -9.21 -0.45
C ALA A 72 14.63 -10.36 -0.36
N VAL A 73 14.37 -11.35 0.50
CA VAL A 73 15.20 -12.57 0.62
C VAL A 73 15.30 -13.33 -0.70
N SER A 74 14.25 -13.32 -1.51
CA SER A 74 14.25 -13.94 -2.85
C SER A 74 14.96 -13.09 -3.93
N GLY A 75 15.52 -11.94 -3.55
CA GLY A 75 16.25 -11.05 -4.46
C GLY A 75 15.39 -10.05 -5.22
N LEU A 76 14.12 -9.88 -4.85
CA LEU A 76 13.27 -8.85 -5.44
C LEU A 76 13.60 -7.46 -4.83
N PRO A 77 13.71 -6.42 -5.65
CA PRO A 77 14.04 -5.07 -5.18
C PRO A 77 12.81 -4.41 -4.54
N VAL A 78 12.67 -4.59 -3.25
CA VAL A 78 11.60 -3.98 -2.44
C VAL A 78 12.19 -3.21 -1.27
N PRO A 79 11.58 -2.08 -0.83
CA PRO A 79 12.09 -1.32 0.30
C PRO A 79 11.96 -2.11 1.60
N ALA A 80 12.99 -2.04 2.46
CA ALA A 80 12.95 -2.67 3.76
C ALA A 80 12.17 -1.80 4.77
N ALA A 81 11.32 -2.45 5.58
CA ALA A 81 10.66 -1.79 6.71
C ALA A 81 11.65 -1.67 7.89
N LEU A 82 11.66 -0.50 8.53
CA LEU A 82 12.49 -0.23 9.70
C LEU A 82 11.76 -0.62 10.98
N GLN A 83 12.46 -1.32 11.86
CA GLN A 83 11.97 -1.60 13.21
C GLN A 83 12.30 -0.45 14.18
N THR A 84 11.41 -0.23 15.14
CA THR A 84 11.74 0.53 16.33
C THR A 84 12.75 -0.24 17.20
N PRO A 85 13.42 0.40 18.17
CA PRO A 85 14.27 -0.31 19.14
C PRO A 85 13.54 -1.39 19.95
N ALA A 86 12.22 -1.30 20.07
CA ALA A 86 11.38 -2.31 20.72
C ALA A 86 11.02 -3.51 19.79
N GLY A 87 11.39 -3.45 18.51
CA GLY A 87 11.12 -4.50 17.52
C GLY A 87 9.83 -4.33 16.73
N ASP A 88 9.05 -3.27 16.98
CA ASP A 88 7.80 -3.00 16.26
C ASP A 88 8.10 -2.36 14.90
N TYR A 89 7.30 -2.67 13.86
CA TYR A 89 7.35 -1.99 12.56
C TYR A 89 6.41 -0.79 12.48
N TYR A 90 5.40 -0.74 13.33
CA TYR A 90 4.35 0.28 13.30
C TYR A 90 4.10 0.87 14.68
N ARG A 91 3.74 2.14 14.70
CA ARG A 91 3.31 2.86 15.91
C ARG A 91 2.03 3.63 15.62
N SER A 92 1.24 3.83 16.67
CA SER A 92 0.08 4.71 16.61
C SER A 92 0.51 6.13 16.96
N VAL A 93 0.07 7.11 16.18
CA VAL A 93 0.45 8.53 16.32
C VAL A 93 -0.80 9.39 16.22
N ASP A 94 -0.95 10.31 17.15
CA ASP A 94 -2.00 11.32 17.12
C ASP A 94 -1.59 12.45 16.17
N ILE A 95 -2.53 12.92 15.33
CA ILE A 95 -2.29 13.93 14.31
C ILE A 95 -3.08 15.20 14.66
N GLY A 96 -2.43 16.36 14.56
CA GLY A 96 -3.04 17.66 14.79
C GLY A 96 -3.02 18.08 16.27
N ALA A 97 -3.84 19.09 16.62
CA ALA A 97 -3.94 19.60 17.99
C ALA A 97 -4.57 18.56 18.93
N ALA A 98 -4.35 18.70 20.23
CA ALA A 98 -4.81 17.77 21.26
C ALA A 98 -6.32 17.41 21.21
N ASP A 99 -7.13 18.28 20.58
CA ASP A 99 -8.58 18.08 20.44
C ASP A 99 -8.97 17.38 19.11
N SER A 100 -8.04 17.10 18.20
CA SER A 100 -8.37 16.53 16.87
C SER A 100 -8.75 15.06 16.90
N ASN A 101 -8.31 14.30 17.90
CA ASN A 101 -8.55 12.84 18.10
C ASN A 101 -8.32 11.96 16.87
N GLU A 102 -7.62 12.45 15.83
CA GLU A 102 -7.29 11.63 14.69
C GLU A 102 -6.00 10.86 14.96
N GLN A 103 -6.11 9.54 15.03
CA GLN A 103 -4.99 8.65 15.24
C GLN A 103 -4.72 7.85 13.96
N ARG A 104 -3.45 7.75 13.59
CA ARG A 104 -3.02 6.94 12.43
C ARG A 104 -1.93 5.94 12.82
N ILE A 105 -1.96 4.79 12.18
CA ILE A 105 -0.85 3.83 12.20
C ILE A 105 0.23 4.37 11.26
N VAL A 106 1.48 4.37 11.76
CA VAL A 106 2.64 4.90 11.04
C VAL A 106 3.71 3.83 10.96
N GLY A 107 4.31 3.68 9.78
CA GLY A 107 5.46 2.82 9.53
C GLY A 107 6.54 3.58 8.78
N VAL A 108 7.77 3.07 8.86
CA VAL A 108 8.93 3.65 8.18
C VAL A 108 9.58 2.59 7.31
N VAL A 109 9.95 2.98 6.08
CA VAL A 109 10.68 2.13 5.14
C VAL A 109 11.91 2.87 4.61
N ASP A 110 12.87 2.12 4.10
CA ASP A 110 14.03 2.69 3.44
C ASP A 110 13.63 3.56 2.24
N TRP A 111 14.41 4.60 2.00
CA TRP A 111 14.31 5.39 0.78
C TRP A 111 14.80 4.57 -0.41
N VAL A 112 14.03 4.56 -1.48
CA VAL A 112 14.46 3.99 -2.76
C VAL A 112 14.89 5.14 -3.68
N GLU A 113 16.13 5.10 -4.12
CA GLU A 113 16.66 6.10 -5.07
C GLU A 113 16.01 5.93 -6.45
N GLY A 114 15.83 7.05 -7.14
CA GLY A 114 15.20 7.09 -8.46
C GLY A 114 13.95 7.96 -8.50
N GLN A 115 13.17 7.79 -9.56
CA GLN A 115 11.90 8.50 -9.75
C GLN A 115 10.79 7.51 -10.10
N PRO A 116 9.52 7.85 -9.81
CA PRO A 116 8.40 7.03 -10.28
C PRO A 116 8.44 6.87 -11.80
N LEU A 117 8.22 5.66 -12.27
CA LEU A 117 8.29 5.31 -13.70
C LEU A 117 7.35 6.16 -14.56
N GLY A 118 6.19 6.56 -14.02
CA GLY A 118 5.26 7.46 -14.72
C GLY A 118 5.86 8.83 -15.03
N GLY A 119 6.72 9.35 -14.16
CA GLY A 119 7.46 10.60 -14.40
C GLY A 119 8.58 10.41 -15.43
N ALA A 120 9.28 9.29 -15.39
CA ALA A 120 10.33 8.97 -16.35
C ALA A 120 9.79 8.82 -17.77
N LEU A 121 8.65 8.15 -17.95
CA LEU A 121 8.02 7.92 -19.25
C LEU A 121 7.46 9.19 -19.90
N SER A 122 7.12 10.22 -19.14
CA SER A 122 6.61 11.48 -19.72
C SER A 122 7.63 12.24 -20.55
N ASN A 123 8.91 11.93 -20.40
CA ASN A 123 10.02 12.57 -21.11
C ASN A 123 10.68 11.67 -22.16
N ALA A 124 10.23 10.42 -22.32
CA ALA A 124 10.85 9.46 -23.22
C ALA A 124 9.99 9.23 -24.46
N SER A 125 10.59 9.41 -25.63
CA SER A 125 10.09 8.86 -26.91
C SER A 125 10.31 7.35 -27.01
N ASP A 126 10.89 6.72 -25.98
CA ASP A 126 11.54 5.42 -26.06
C ASP A 126 10.82 4.37 -25.24
N ASP A 127 10.47 3.31 -25.95
CA ASP A 127 10.17 1.94 -25.55
C ASP A 127 9.27 1.73 -24.32
N VAL A 128 8.11 2.37 -24.34
CA VAL A 128 7.01 2.08 -23.39
C VAL A 128 6.74 0.56 -23.27
N VAL A 129 6.94 -0.19 -24.37
CA VAL A 129 6.75 -1.65 -24.42
C VAL A 129 7.74 -2.36 -23.50
N ALA A 130 9.05 -2.02 -23.57
CA ALA A 130 10.07 -2.65 -22.72
C ALA A 130 9.82 -2.39 -21.22
N HIS A 131 9.32 -1.22 -20.87
CA HIS A 131 8.95 -0.93 -19.49
C HIS A 131 7.78 -1.81 -19.01
N TYR A 132 6.73 -1.99 -19.84
CA TYR A 132 5.62 -2.88 -19.50
C TYR A 132 6.03 -4.36 -19.48
N GLU A 133 6.97 -4.78 -20.32
CA GLU A 133 7.58 -6.13 -20.23
C GLU A 133 8.31 -6.32 -18.89
N THR A 134 9.07 -5.31 -18.45
CA THR A 134 9.75 -5.32 -17.15
C THR A 134 8.74 -5.40 -16.00
N ILE A 135 7.69 -4.59 -16.04
CA ILE A 135 6.60 -4.62 -15.05
C ILE A 135 5.94 -5.99 -15.01
N GLY A 136 5.62 -6.56 -16.17
CA GLY A 136 5.04 -7.89 -16.28
C GLY A 136 5.96 -8.98 -15.71
N SER A 137 7.27 -8.87 -15.98
CA SER A 137 8.27 -9.76 -15.42
C SER A 137 8.35 -9.66 -13.88
N LEU A 138 8.33 -8.45 -13.32
CA LEU A 138 8.28 -8.24 -11.87
C LEU A 138 7.01 -8.80 -11.26
N ALA A 139 5.85 -8.54 -11.85
CA ALA A 139 4.57 -9.08 -11.40
C ALA A 139 4.58 -10.62 -11.38
N ALA A 140 5.12 -11.23 -12.44
CA ALA A 140 5.26 -12.68 -12.53
C ALA A 140 6.21 -13.24 -11.45
N LYS A 141 7.35 -12.59 -11.21
CA LYS A 141 8.29 -12.99 -10.14
C LYS A 141 7.64 -12.91 -8.76
N ILE A 142 6.93 -11.82 -8.46
CA ILE A 142 6.17 -11.66 -7.20
C ILE A 142 5.15 -12.79 -7.07
N ARG A 143 4.41 -13.10 -8.13
CA ARG A 143 3.39 -14.16 -8.12
C ARG A 143 4.00 -15.55 -7.94
N CYS A 144 5.09 -15.86 -8.64
CA CYS A 144 5.79 -17.13 -8.51
C CYS A 144 6.35 -17.32 -7.10
N HIS A 145 6.97 -16.29 -6.53
CA HIS A 145 7.45 -16.32 -5.15
C HIS A 145 6.28 -16.57 -4.18
N SER A 146 5.22 -15.80 -4.30
CA SER A 146 4.05 -15.88 -3.39
C SER A 146 3.32 -17.22 -3.48
N HIS A 147 3.37 -17.87 -4.64
CA HIS A 147 2.80 -19.23 -4.81
C HIS A 147 3.61 -20.30 -4.08
N ALA A 148 4.92 -20.16 -4.04
CA ALA A 148 5.82 -21.14 -3.38
C ALA A 148 6.07 -20.81 -1.89
N TRP A 149 5.75 -19.60 -1.46
CA TRP A 149 6.00 -19.13 -0.10
C TRP A 149 4.94 -19.64 0.87
N GLU A 150 5.37 -20.20 1.98
CA GLU A 150 4.50 -20.61 3.07
C GLU A 150 4.37 -19.48 4.10
N PRO A 151 3.23 -18.81 4.20
CA PRO A 151 3.03 -17.76 5.18
C PRO A 151 3.01 -18.32 6.61
N PRO A 152 3.53 -17.59 7.60
CA PRO A 152 3.41 -18.00 9.00
C PRO A 152 1.94 -18.05 9.43
N LYS A 153 1.63 -18.83 10.47
CA LYS A 153 0.23 -19.02 10.96
C LYS A 153 -0.46 -17.73 11.37
N SER A 154 0.30 -16.72 11.75
CA SER A 154 -0.20 -15.39 12.13
C SER A 154 -0.47 -14.47 10.94
N PHE A 155 -0.18 -14.92 9.72
CA PHE A 155 -0.34 -14.11 8.50
C PHE A 155 -1.81 -13.87 8.19
N VAL A 156 -2.19 -12.61 8.10
CA VAL A 156 -3.56 -12.16 7.83
C VAL A 156 -3.54 -11.16 6.68
N ARG A 157 -4.27 -11.45 5.61
CA ARG A 157 -4.51 -10.50 4.51
C ARG A 157 -5.96 -10.62 4.05
N ARG A 158 -6.57 -9.51 3.71
CA ARG A 158 -7.91 -9.50 3.14
C ARG A 158 -7.91 -10.16 1.76
N ARG A 159 -9.01 -10.77 1.42
CA ARG A 159 -9.17 -11.52 0.17
C ARG A 159 -10.05 -10.72 -0.80
N TRP A 160 -9.57 -10.59 -2.02
CA TRP A 160 -10.34 -9.99 -3.12
C TRP A 160 -11.06 -11.09 -3.91
N ASP A 161 -11.74 -11.95 -3.17
CA ASP A 161 -12.64 -12.97 -3.72
C ASP A 161 -14.08 -12.41 -3.85
N ILE A 162 -15.03 -13.27 -4.20
CA ILE A 162 -16.42 -12.87 -4.41
C ILE A 162 -17.00 -12.20 -3.16
N ASP A 163 -16.72 -12.73 -1.98
CA ASP A 163 -17.29 -12.17 -0.76
C ASP A 163 -16.59 -10.88 -0.36
N GLY A 164 -15.27 -10.79 -0.55
CA GLY A 164 -14.51 -9.56 -0.32
C GLY A 164 -14.89 -8.42 -1.26
N LEU A 165 -15.32 -8.72 -2.49
CA LEU A 165 -15.67 -7.71 -3.49
C LEU A 165 -17.17 -7.41 -3.56
N LEU A 166 -18.01 -8.44 -3.43
CA LEU A 166 -19.44 -8.39 -3.73
C LEU A 166 -20.31 -9.03 -2.64
N GLY A 167 -19.73 -9.40 -1.50
CA GLY A 167 -20.43 -9.99 -0.36
C GLY A 167 -21.40 -9.02 0.31
N GLU A 168 -21.91 -9.39 1.48
CA GLU A 168 -22.78 -8.52 2.27
C GLU A 168 -22.02 -7.40 2.97
N ASP A 169 -20.72 -7.62 3.25
CA ASP A 169 -19.80 -6.63 3.83
C ASP A 169 -18.51 -6.56 3.00
N PRO A 170 -18.56 -5.97 1.80
CA PRO A 170 -17.41 -5.96 0.91
C PRO A 170 -16.35 -4.96 1.34
N LEU A 171 -15.09 -5.25 1.01
CA LEU A 171 -13.91 -4.45 1.39
C LEU A 171 -14.01 -2.96 1.05
N TRP A 172 -14.66 -2.64 -0.06
CA TRP A 172 -14.84 -1.26 -0.55
C TRP A 172 -16.20 -0.64 -0.20
N GLY A 173 -16.97 -1.32 0.67
CA GLY A 173 -18.33 -0.94 1.01
C GLY A 173 -19.35 -1.29 -0.07
N ARG A 174 -20.61 -1.12 0.27
CA ARG A 174 -21.77 -1.45 -0.57
C ARG A 174 -22.00 -0.37 -1.62
N PHE A 175 -21.23 -0.39 -2.70
CA PHE A 175 -21.34 0.61 -3.78
C PHE A 175 -22.72 0.72 -4.41
N TRP A 176 -23.55 -0.32 -4.29
CA TRP A 176 -24.94 -0.36 -4.77
C TRP A 176 -25.94 0.32 -3.82
N GLU A 177 -25.51 0.72 -2.61
CA GLU A 177 -26.35 1.38 -1.59
C GLU A 177 -25.95 2.85 -1.34
N VAL A 178 -25.03 3.41 -2.13
CA VAL A 178 -24.59 4.79 -1.99
C VAL A 178 -25.80 5.74 -2.02
N SER A 179 -25.86 6.67 -1.07
CA SER A 179 -27.03 7.53 -0.85
C SER A 179 -27.37 8.46 -2.02
N SER A 180 -26.37 8.84 -2.81
CA SER A 180 -26.55 9.69 -4.00
C SER A 180 -27.16 8.97 -5.21
N LEU A 181 -27.29 7.63 -5.18
CA LEU A 181 -27.85 6.87 -6.27
C LEU A 181 -29.37 6.99 -6.32
N THR A 182 -29.90 7.23 -7.50
CA THR A 182 -31.34 7.13 -7.79
C THR A 182 -31.81 5.67 -7.71
N PRO A 183 -33.14 5.40 -7.54
CA PRO A 183 -33.66 4.03 -7.53
C PRO A 183 -33.29 3.23 -8.79
N ASN A 184 -33.31 3.87 -9.96
CA ASN A 184 -32.94 3.21 -11.22
C ASN A 184 -31.44 2.82 -11.25
N GLN A 185 -30.54 3.70 -10.75
CA GLN A 185 -29.11 3.40 -10.65
C GLN A 185 -28.87 2.26 -9.66
N LYS A 186 -29.56 2.23 -8.51
CA LYS A 186 -29.47 1.11 -7.56
C LYS A 186 -29.87 -0.21 -8.18
N ALA A 187 -30.96 -0.22 -8.98
CA ALA A 187 -31.38 -1.42 -9.71
C ALA A 187 -30.31 -1.89 -10.70
N ILE A 188 -29.69 -0.97 -11.47
CA ILE A 188 -28.60 -1.30 -12.40
C ILE A 188 -27.40 -1.89 -11.64
N PHE A 189 -26.98 -1.29 -10.54
CA PHE A 189 -25.88 -1.82 -9.72
C PHE A 189 -26.23 -3.19 -9.11
N GLY A 190 -27.49 -3.41 -8.72
CA GLY A 190 -27.95 -4.71 -8.23
C GLY A 190 -27.81 -5.81 -9.29
N GLU A 191 -28.25 -5.53 -10.52
CA GLU A 191 -28.09 -6.48 -11.63
C GLU A 191 -26.62 -6.68 -12.01
N ALA A 192 -25.81 -5.62 -12.03
CA ALA A 192 -24.36 -5.73 -12.27
C ALA A 192 -23.69 -6.62 -11.22
N ARG A 193 -24.02 -6.43 -9.92
CA ARG A 193 -23.52 -7.29 -8.83
C ARG A 193 -23.85 -8.76 -9.07
N LYS A 194 -25.07 -9.06 -9.51
CA LYS A 194 -25.50 -10.43 -9.80
C LYS A 194 -24.67 -11.05 -10.94
N VAL A 195 -24.54 -10.34 -12.06
CA VAL A 195 -23.75 -10.80 -13.22
C VAL A 195 -22.30 -11.04 -12.82
N LEU A 196 -21.72 -10.11 -12.04
CA LEU A 196 -20.33 -10.24 -11.57
C LEU A 196 -20.18 -11.44 -10.61
N ARG A 197 -21.11 -11.67 -9.70
CA ARG A 197 -21.08 -12.84 -8.81
C ARG A 197 -21.16 -14.16 -9.60
N GLU A 198 -22.02 -14.23 -10.60
CA GLU A 198 -22.14 -15.41 -11.48
C GLU A 198 -20.82 -15.63 -12.26
N GLY A 199 -20.24 -14.57 -12.84
CA GLY A 199 -18.99 -14.64 -13.58
C GLY A 199 -17.80 -15.04 -12.71
N LEU A 200 -17.64 -14.39 -11.54
CA LEU A 200 -16.54 -14.70 -10.61
C LEU A 200 -16.72 -16.07 -9.95
N GLY A 201 -17.97 -16.54 -9.75
CA GLY A 201 -18.25 -17.85 -9.17
C GLY A 201 -17.72 -19.02 -10.00
N GLY A 202 -17.49 -18.81 -11.29
CA GLY A 202 -16.85 -19.78 -12.17
C GLY A 202 -15.31 -19.79 -12.11
N LEU A 203 -14.69 -18.82 -11.40
CA LEU A 203 -13.24 -18.75 -11.28
C LEU A 203 -12.75 -19.56 -10.08
N SER A 204 -11.71 -20.35 -10.32
CA SER A 204 -11.08 -21.12 -9.25
C SER A 204 -10.33 -20.20 -8.28
N VAL A 205 -10.46 -20.47 -6.98
CA VAL A 205 -9.67 -19.88 -5.89
C VAL A 205 -8.54 -20.81 -5.42
N GLU A 206 -8.22 -21.83 -6.20
CA GLU A 206 -7.09 -22.71 -5.94
C GLU A 206 -5.75 -21.97 -6.01
N PRO A 207 -4.73 -22.41 -5.30
CA PRO A 207 -3.45 -21.68 -5.19
C PRO A 207 -2.74 -21.39 -6.50
N ASP A 208 -2.99 -22.14 -7.57
CA ASP A 208 -2.45 -21.89 -8.91
C ASP A 208 -3.09 -20.67 -9.60
N ARG A 209 -4.29 -20.26 -9.18
CA ARG A 209 -5.06 -19.16 -9.78
C ARG A 209 -5.31 -17.98 -8.86
N PHE A 210 -5.34 -18.23 -7.56
CA PHE A 210 -5.61 -17.21 -6.55
C PHE A 210 -4.47 -17.18 -5.53
N GLY A 211 -4.02 -15.98 -5.13
CA GLY A 211 -2.93 -15.84 -4.15
C GLY A 211 -2.51 -14.38 -3.98
N LEU A 212 -1.43 -14.19 -3.24
CA LEU A 212 -0.88 -12.86 -2.99
C LEU A 212 -0.36 -12.22 -4.28
N ILE A 213 -0.75 -10.99 -4.48
CA ILE A 213 -0.31 -10.13 -5.58
C ILE A 213 -0.05 -8.71 -5.04
N HIS A 214 0.65 -7.89 -5.79
CA HIS A 214 0.86 -6.48 -5.43
C HIS A 214 -0.46 -5.69 -5.42
N SER A 215 -1.38 -6.01 -6.29
CA SER A 215 -2.72 -5.46 -6.50
C SER A 215 -2.82 -3.96 -6.86
N ASP A 216 -1.70 -3.22 -6.81
CA ASP A 216 -1.64 -1.78 -7.13
C ASP A 216 -0.33 -1.46 -7.90
N LEU A 217 0.06 -2.35 -8.84
CA LEU A 217 1.30 -2.23 -9.60
C LEU A 217 1.10 -1.29 -10.80
N HIS A 218 1.02 0.00 -10.51
CA HIS A 218 0.96 1.05 -11.53
C HIS A 218 2.25 1.87 -11.58
N LEU A 219 2.40 2.70 -12.61
CA LEU A 219 3.62 3.46 -12.90
C LEU A 219 4.08 4.39 -11.77
N GLY A 220 3.19 4.81 -10.87
CA GLY A 220 3.51 5.63 -9.70
C GLY A 220 4.12 4.84 -8.54
N ASN A 221 3.92 3.50 -8.52
CA ASN A 221 4.40 2.61 -7.46
C ASN A 221 5.66 1.83 -7.86
N ILE A 222 6.24 2.14 -9.01
CA ILE A 222 7.47 1.54 -9.50
C ILE A 222 8.50 2.65 -9.59
N MET A 223 9.63 2.44 -8.90
CA MET A 223 10.77 3.34 -8.98
C MET A 223 11.74 2.86 -10.04
N CYS A 224 12.27 3.78 -10.84
CA CYS A 224 13.37 3.49 -11.76
C CYS A 224 14.58 4.36 -11.41
N SER A 225 15.75 3.73 -11.33
CA SER A 225 17.06 4.37 -11.33
C SER A 225 17.52 4.54 -12.78
N GLY A 226 18.20 5.63 -13.07
CA GLY A 226 18.51 6.04 -14.45
C GLY A 226 19.64 5.28 -15.15
N ASP A 227 19.82 3.97 -14.88
CA ASP A 227 20.79 3.10 -15.58
C ASP A 227 20.03 2.05 -16.40
#